data_2fe92db5cc0abf806783088a5e05042c
#
_entry.id   2fe92db5cc0abf806783088a5e05042c
#
_cell.length_a   1.000
_cell.length_b   1.000
_cell.length_c   1.000
_cell.angle_alpha   90.00
_cell.angle_beta   90.00
_cell.angle_gamma   90.00
#
_symmetry.space_group_name_H-M   'P 1'
#
loop_
_entity.id
_entity.type
_entity.pdbx_description
1 polymer ?
#
loop_
_entity_poly.entity_id
_entity_poly.type
_entity_poly.pdbx_seq_one_letter_code
_entity_poly.pdbx_strand_id
1 'polypeptide(L)'
;MREQIAKGLLDIGAVKLNVNDPFVWASGIKSPVFSDNRLTLTAPSLRKIVEEELAKCVKEHYPKAEILIGTATAGIPHAAIVGHILDKPMGYVRMGAKDFKGKRIEGELKAGQKVVVVEDLVSTAKSSLEVVEVLRSAGAEVLGMVSIFTYGMKKGIDNMASAGVKNV
;
A
#
# COMPACT_ATOMS: atom_id res chain seq x y z
N MET A 1 -7.86 13.43 11.36
CA MET A 1 -7.19 12.12 11.22
C MET A 1 -5.94 12.20 10.33
N ARG A 2 -6.03 12.60 9.04
CA ARG A 2 -4.86 12.69 8.13
C ARG A 2 -3.73 13.58 8.67
N GLU A 3 -4.03 14.75 9.22
CA GLU A 3 -3.03 15.63 9.87
C GLU A 3 -2.35 14.97 11.07
N GLN A 4 -3.10 14.20 11.86
CA GLN A 4 -2.57 13.48 13.01
C GLN A 4 -1.61 12.37 12.56
N ILE A 5 -1.94 11.66 11.48
CA ILE A 5 -1.04 10.66 10.88
C ILE A 5 0.20 11.33 10.34
N ALA A 6 0.07 12.42 9.56
CA ALA A 6 1.21 13.14 9.00
C ALA A 6 2.16 13.65 10.10
N LYS A 7 1.61 14.24 11.17
CA LYS A 7 2.40 14.66 12.34
C LYS A 7 3.08 13.46 13.01
N GLY A 8 2.35 12.37 13.22
CA GLY A 8 2.89 11.15 13.82
C GLY A 8 4.04 10.55 13.01
N LEU A 9 3.95 10.53 11.68
CA LEU A 9 5.02 10.08 10.80
C LEU A 9 6.28 10.94 10.90
N LEU A 10 6.13 12.25 11.05
CA LEU A 10 7.25 13.16 11.32
C LEU A 10 7.84 12.92 12.72
N ASP A 11 7.01 12.80 13.75
CA ASP A 11 7.42 12.64 15.14
C ASP A 11 8.25 11.35 15.35
N ILE A 12 7.91 10.25 14.65
CA ILE A 12 8.69 8.99 14.72
C ILE A 12 9.86 8.95 13.73
N GLY A 13 10.08 10.00 12.94
CA GLY A 13 11.13 10.05 11.92
C GLY A 13 10.88 9.17 10.69
N ALA A 14 9.64 8.68 10.48
CA ALA A 14 9.25 7.95 9.29
C ALA A 14 9.27 8.86 8.04
N VAL A 15 8.88 10.11 8.19
CA VAL A 15 9.01 11.14 7.15
C VAL A 15 10.09 12.12 7.57
N LYS A 16 11.05 12.36 6.67
CA LYS A 16 12.17 13.29 6.87
C LYS A 16 12.17 14.33 5.77
N LEU A 17 12.50 15.57 6.16
CA LEU A 17 12.59 16.71 5.26
C LEU A 17 14.03 17.25 5.28
N ASN A 18 14.67 17.37 4.12
CA ASN A 18 15.95 18.02 3.96
C ASN A 18 15.99 18.76 2.61
N VAL A 19 15.76 20.07 2.67
CA VAL A 19 15.70 20.93 1.49
C VAL A 19 17.10 21.29 1.00
N ASN A 20 18.05 21.47 1.93
CA ASN A 20 19.40 21.94 1.61
C ASN A 20 20.29 20.81 1.05
N ASP A 21 20.07 19.58 1.50
CA ASP A 21 20.79 18.38 1.05
C ASP A 21 19.77 17.25 0.76
N PRO A 22 19.18 17.24 -0.45
CA PRO A 22 18.10 16.32 -0.80
C PRO A 22 18.54 14.86 -0.76
N PHE A 23 17.64 14.00 -0.31
CA PHE A 23 17.82 12.54 -0.34
C PHE A 23 17.91 12.04 -1.77
N VAL A 24 18.79 11.07 -2.03
CA VAL A 24 18.85 10.35 -3.30
C VAL A 24 18.18 8.99 -3.13
N TRP A 25 17.05 8.80 -3.80
CA TRP A 25 16.33 7.51 -3.75
C TRP A 25 17.08 6.44 -4.56
N ALA A 26 16.75 5.17 -4.35
CA ALA A 26 17.30 4.05 -5.09
C ALA A 26 17.10 4.18 -6.63
N SER A 27 16.07 4.93 -7.05
CA SER A 27 15.79 5.27 -8.44
C SER A 27 16.70 6.37 -9.02
N GLY A 28 17.56 6.98 -8.19
CA GLY A 28 18.39 8.14 -8.55
C GLY A 28 17.66 9.50 -8.44
N ILE A 29 16.39 9.51 -8.09
CA ILE A 29 15.62 10.75 -7.91
C ILE A 29 16.14 11.49 -6.68
N LYS A 30 16.46 12.78 -6.84
CA LYS A 30 16.74 13.69 -5.72
C LYS A 30 15.43 14.27 -5.19
N SER A 31 15.15 14.09 -3.92
CA SER A 31 13.94 14.57 -3.27
C SER A 31 14.23 15.20 -1.92
N PRO A 32 13.62 16.34 -1.58
CA PRO A 32 13.72 16.90 -0.24
C PRO A 32 12.96 16.09 0.81
N VAL A 33 12.18 15.09 0.38
CA VAL A 33 11.36 14.24 1.25
C VAL A 33 11.84 12.81 1.13
N PHE A 34 11.99 12.14 2.28
CA PHE A 34 12.20 10.70 2.38
C PHE A 34 11.16 10.11 3.32
N SER A 35 10.57 8.97 2.95
CA SER A 35 9.61 8.27 3.80
C SER A 35 10.01 6.80 3.96
N ASP A 36 9.97 6.34 5.21
CA ASP A 36 10.08 4.94 5.61
C ASP A 36 8.91 4.59 6.56
N ASN A 37 7.78 4.25 5.96
CA ASN A 37 6.56 3.97 6.73
C ASN A 37 6.64 2.67 7.55
N ARG A 38 7.66 1.83 7.32
CA ARG A 38 7.89 0.61 8.13
C ARG A 38 8.11 0.93 9.60
N LEU A 39 8.57 2.16 9.92
CA LEU A 39 8.73 2.61 11.30
C LEU A 39 7.39 2.67 12.06
N THR A 40 6.26 2.76 11.37
CA THR A 40 4.94 2.69 12.01
C THR A 40 4.72 1.36 12.74
N LEU A 41 5.34 0.27 12.26
CA LEU A 41 5.19 -1.06 12.86
C LEU A 41 5.72 -1.13 14.29
N THR A 42 6.73 -0.33 14.61
CA THR A 42 7.35 -0.25 15.94
C THR A 42 6.81 0.90 16.79
N ALA A 43 5.80 1.65 16.28
CA ALA A 43 5.13 2.76 16.97
C ALA A 43 3.64 2.41 17.22
N PRO A 44 3.30 1.62 18.26
CA PRO A 44 1.98 1.01 18.41
C PRO A 44 0.81 2.01 18.41
N SER A 45 0.99 3.18 19.05
CA SER A 45 -0.05 4.21 19.12
C SER A 45 -0.35 4.82 17.75
N LEU A 46 0.70 5.14 16.98
CA LEU A 46 0.54 5.66 15.62
C LEU A 46 0.02 4.57 14.67
N ARG A 47 0.57 3.35 14.77
CA ARG A 47 0.11 2.21 13.98
C ARG A 47 -1.39 2.01 14.13
N LYS A 48 -1.92 2.03 15.36
CA LYS A 48 -3.35 1.88 15.61
C LYS A 48 -4.17 2.91 14.82
N ILE A 49 -3.78 4.19 14.87
CA ILE A 49 -4.46 5.27 14.16
C ILE A 49 -4.39 5.06 12.64
N VAL A 50 -3.22 4.68 12.12
CA VAL A 50 -3.02 4.40 10.69
C VAL A 50 -3.92 3.26 10.22
N GLU A 51 -3.96 2.15 10.95
CA GLU A 51 -4.73 0.97 10.58
C GLU A 51 -6.24 1.20 10.66
N GLU A 52 -6.70 1.94 11.66
CA GLU A 52 -8.11 2.34 11.80
C GLU A 52 -8.54 3.24 10.63
N GLU A 53 -7.68 4.18 10.20
CA GLU A 53 -7.98 5.05 9.06
C GLU A 53 -7.93 4.30 7.73
N LEU A 54 -6.97 3.39 7.52
CA LEU A 54 -6.95 2.51 6.35
C LEU A 54 -8.21 1.65 6.29
N ALA A 55 -8.63 1.06 7.41
CA ALA A 55 -9.86 0.27 7.50
C ALA A 55 -11.09 1.11 7.16
N LYS A 56 -11.15 2.36 7.64
CA LYS A 56 -12.21 3.31 7.30
C LYS A 56 -12.20 3.63 5.80
N CYS A 57 -11.03 3.92 5.22
CA CYS A 57 -10.91 4.17 3.78
C CYS A 57 -11.43 2.98 2.94
N VAL A 58 -11.11 1.74 3.34
CA VAL A 58 -11.64 0.55 2.66
C VAL A 58 -13.17 0.49 2.75
N LYS A 59 -13.76 0.73 3.94
CA LYS A 59 -15.22 0.73 4.11
C LYS A 59 -15.92 1.80 3.27
N GLU A 60 -15.37 3.00 3.24
CA GLU A 60 -16.00 4.15 2.59
C GLU A 60 -15.86 4.12 1.07
N HIS A 61 -14.66 3.77 0.57
CA HIS A 61 -14.38 3.85 -0.87
C HIS A 61 -14.54 2.51 -1.59
N TYR A 62 -14.40 1.39 -0.87
CA TYR A 62 -14.45 0.04 -1.44
C TYR A 62 -15.36 -0.90 -0.61
N PRO A 63 -16.64 -0.53 -0.39
CA PRO A 63 -17.54 -1.31 0.49
C PRO A 63 -17.77 -2.75 0.01
N LYS A 64 -17.51 -3.02 -1.28
CA LYS A 64 -17.64 -4.35 -1.88
C LYS A 64 -16.36 -5.19 -1.79
N ALA A 65 -15.33 -4.71 -1.13
CA ALA A 65 -14.07 -5.48 -0.95
C ALA A 65 -14.35 -6.80 -0.23
N GLU A 66 -13.87 -7.90 -0.80
CA GLU A 66 -14.04 -9.25 -0.26
C GLU A 66 -12.75 -9.78 0.36
N ILE A 67 -11.59 -9.31 -0.10
CA ILE A 67 -10.27 -9.67 0.38
C ILE A 67 -9.32 -8.48 0.28
N LEU A 68 -8.36 -8.41 1.21
CA LEU A 68 -7.30 -7.42 1.19
C LEU A 68 -5.99 -8.07 0.77
N ILE A 69 -5.26 -7.44 -0.14
CA ILE A 69 -3.97 -7.94 -0.62
C ILE A 69 -2.87 -6.92 -0.33
N GLY A 70 -1.92 -7.33 0.52
CA GLY A 70 -0.74 -6.52 0.82
C GLY A 70 0.32 -6.60 -0.27
N THR A 71 0.99 -5.49 -0.51
CA THR A 71 2.20 -5.46 -1.35
C THR A 71 3.40 -5.92 -0.54
N ALA A 72 4.16 -6.88 -1.05
CA ALA A 72 5.39 -7.29 -0.37
C ALA A 72 6.48 -6.20 -0.52
N THR A 73 7.12 -5.82 0.58
CA THR A 73 7.07 -6.42 1.91
C THR A 73 6.24 -5.58 2.87
N ALA A 74 6.27 -4.26 2.74
CA ALA A 74 5.80 -3.32 3.76
C ALA A 74 4.26 -3.25 3.84
N GLY A 75 3.54 -3.53 2.76
CA GLY A 75 2.07 -3.58 2.78
C GLY A 75 1.48 -4.81 3.48
N ILE A 76 2.26 -5.88 3.66
CA ILE A 76 1.76 -7.14 4.25
C ILE A 76 1.23 -6.94 5.67
N PRO A 77 1.99 -6.38 6.63
CA PRO A 77 1.51 -6.23 8.00
C PRO A 77 0.29 -5.32 8.09
N HIS A 78 0.22 -4.26 7.28
CA HIS A 78 -0.92 -3.36 7.23
C HIS A 78 -2.16 -4.08 6.69
N ALA A 79 -2.04 -4.86 5.62
CA ALA A 79 -3.14 -5.67 5.11
C ALA A 79 -3.65 -6.68 6.15
N ALA A 80 -2.75 -7.29 6.93
CA ALA A 80 -3.12 -8.24 7.97
C ALA A 80 -3.91 -7.58 9.11
N ILE A 81 -3.45 -6.42 9.59
CA ILE A 81 -4.11 -5.72 10.69
C ILE A 81 -5.45 -5.14 10.21
N VAL A 82 -5.49 -4.52 9.03
CA VAL A 82 -6.74 -3.99 8.45
C VAL A 82 -7.73 -5.11 8.17
N GLY A 83 -7.26 -6.27 7.69
CA GLY A 83 -8.07 -7.47 7.51
C GLY A 83 -8.70 -7.94 8.83
N HIS A 84 -7.91 -7.95 9.91
CA HIS A 84 -8.41 -8.27 11.25
C HIS A 84 -9.47 -7.26 11.73
N ILE A 85 -9.22 -5.95 11.57
CA ILE A 85 -10.18 -4.90 11.97
C ILE A 85 -11.52 -5.02 11.20
N LEU A 86 -11.45 -5.42 9.92
CA LEU A 86 -12.61 -5.51 9.04
C LEU A 86 -13.28 -6.89 9.01
N ASP A 87 -12.73 -7.86 9.74
CA ASP A 87 -13.10 -9.27 9.65
C ASP A 87 -13.12 -9.77 8.19
N LYS A 88 -12.04 -9.47 7.46
CA LYS A 88 -11.87 -9.86 6.06
C LYS A 88 -10.65 -10.73 5.87
N PRO A 89 -10.70 -11.70 4.93
CA PRO A 89 -9.53 -12.45 4.54
C PRO A 89 -8.46 -11.52 3.97
N MET A 90 -7.20 -11.92 4.12
CA MET A 90 -6.07 -11.23 3.53
C MET A 90 -5.11 -12.20 2.86
N GLY A 91 -4.34 -11.69 1.93
CA GLY A 91 -3.20 -12.33 1.31
C GLY A 91 -2.16 -11.30 0.92
N TYR A 92 -1.13 -11.70 0.19
CA TYR A 92 -0.14 -10.77 -0.33
C TYR A 92 0.48 -11.27 -1.63
N VAL A 93 1.07 -10.35 -2.41
CA VAL A 93 1.80 -10.66 -3.64
C VAL A 93 3.29 -10.48 -3.41
N ARG A 94 4.06 -11.53 -3.69
CA ARG A 94 5.53 -11.50 -3.64
C ARG A 94 6.09 -10.81 -4.88
N MET A 95 7.04 -9.91 -4.66
CA MET A 95 7.72 -9.24 -5.77
C MET A 95 8.83 -10.12 -6.35
N GLY A 96 8.91 -10.18 -7.67
CA GLY A 96 9.99 -10.81 -8.43
C GLY A 96 10.07 -12.34 -8.38
N ALA A 97 10.16 -12.93 -7.21
CA ALA A 97 10.32 -14.37 -7.05
C ALA A 97 8.99 -15.11 -7.05
N LYS A 98 8.89 -16.17 -7.83
CA LYS A 98 7.85 -17.19 -7.70
C LYS A 98 8.24 -18.15 -6.57
N ASP A 99 7.25 -18.73 -5.88
CA ASP A 99 7.50 -19.83 -4.98
C ASP A 99 7.93 -21.08 -5.77
N PHE A 100 8.21 -22.20 -5.06
CA PHE A 100 8.57 -23.47 -5.70
C PHE A 100 7.43 -24.06 -6.57
N LYS A 101 6.20 -23.55 -6.44
CA LYS A 101 5.03 -23.91 -7.28
C LYS A 101 4.79 -22.91 -8.41
N GLY A 102 5.64 -21.90 -8.57
CA GLY A 102 5.51 -20.86 -9.57
C GLY A 102 4.47 -19.79 -9.26
N LYS A 103 3.96 -19.74 -8.02
CA LYS A 103 2.96 -18.78 -7.56
C LYS A 103 3.62 -17.53 -6.98
N ARG A 104 2.97 -16.39 -7.15
CA ARG A 104 3.35 -15.10 -6.54
C ARG A 104 2.36 -14.65 -5.48
N ILE A 105 1.14 -15.20 -5.47
CA ILE A 105 0.06 -14.85 -4.54
C ILE A 105 0.09 -15.82 -3.38
N GLU A 106 0.22 -15.30 -2.17
CA GLU A 106 0.12 -16.05 -0.93
C GLU A 106 -1.25 -15.80 -0.29
N GLY A 107 -1.86 -16.87 0.19
CA GLY A 107 -3.27 -16.95 0.50
C GLY A 107 -4.07 -17.52 -0.67
N GLU A 108 -5.36 -17.72 -0.45
CA GLU A 108 -6.28 -18.20 -1.48
C GLU A 108 -6.98 -17.03 -2.15
N LEU A 109 -6.86 -16.91 -3.48
CA LEU A 109 -7.57 -15.94 -4.29
C LEU A 109 -8.46 -16.67 -5.31
N LYS A 110 -9.74 -16.31 -5.34
CA LYS A 110 -10.72 -16.89 -6.25
C LYS A 110 -10.94 -15.97 -7.44
N ALA A 111 -11.16 -16.57 -8.62
CA ALA A 111 -11.52 -15.80 -9.80
C ALA A 111 -12.81 -15.00 -9.57
N GLY A 112 -12.85 -13.75 -10.01
CA GLY A 112 -13.95 -12.83 -9.78
C GLY A 112 -13.99 -12.20 -8.38
N GLN A 113 -13.11 -12.60 -7.46
CA GLN A 113 -13.08 -12.04 -6.12
C GLN A 113 -12.66 -10.56 -6.13
N LYS A 114 -13.35 -9.74 -5.36
CA LYS A 114 -13.13 -8.28 -5.28
C LYS A 114 -12.04 -7.94 -4.29
N VAL A 115 -10.96 -7.37 -4.81
CA VAL A 115 -9.72 -7.11 -4.09
C VAL A 115 -9.50 -5.63 -3.87
N VAL A 116 -9.05 -5.26 -2.67
CA VAL A 116 -8.39 -3.96 -2.41
C VAL A 116 -6.93 -4.22 -2.08
N VAL A 117 -6.04 -3.51 -2.76
CA VAL A 117 -4.59 -3.56 -2.50
C VAL A 117 -4.25 -2.63 -1.34
N VAL A 118 -3.43 -3.09 -0.41
CA VAL A 118 -2.93 -2.29 0.72
C VAL A 118 -1.43 -2.08 0.54
N GLU A 119 -1.05 -0.81 0.48
CA GLU A 119 0.33 -0.36 0.24
C GLU A 119 0.80 0.55 1.38
N ASP A 120 2.08 0.60 1.65
CA ASP A 120 2.63 1.56 2.61
C ASP A 120 2.99 2.90 1.95
N LEU A 121 3.53 2.87 0.73
CA LEU A 121 4.09 4.03 0.05
C LEU A 121 3.89 3.98 -1.46
N VAL A 122 3.28 5.01 -2.02
CA VAL A 122 3.16 5.19 -3.47
C VAL A 122 4.05 6.33 -3.97
N SER A 123 5.01 6.01 -4.83
CA SER A 123 5.84 6.98 -5.57
C SER A 123 5.39 7.05 -7.03
N THR A 124 6.06 6.32 -7.93
CA THR A 124 5.67 6.20 -9.34
C THR A 124 4.58 5.15 -9.58
N ALA A 125 4.14 4.46 -8.55
CA ALA A 125 3.19 3.35 -8.55
C ALA A 125 3.63 2.10 -9.34
N LYS A 126 4.90 2.01 -9.80
CA LYS A 126 5.34 0.89 -10.63
C LYS A 126 5.19 -0.46 -9.94
N SER A 127 5.70 -0.59 -8.71
CA SER A 127 5.61 -1.83 -7.92
C SER A 127 4.16 -2.18 -7.56
N SER A 128 3.39 -1.20 -7.14
CA SER A 128 1.99 -1.40 -6.76
C SER A 128 1.13 -1.86 -7.95
N LEU A 129 1.39 -1.30 -9.14
CA LEU A 129 0.70 -1.71 -10.37
C LEU A 129 1.13 -3.09 -10.87
N GLU A 130 2.38 -3.49 -10.64
CA GLU A 130 2.80 -4.88 -10.90
C GLU A 130 1.97 -5.87 -10.04
N VAL A 131 1.70 -5.54 -8.79
CA VAL A 131 0.79 -6.33 -7.93
C VAL A 131 -0.61 -6.39 -8.52
N VAL A 132 -1.16 -5.25 -8.98
CA VAL A 132 -2.47 -5.20 -9.63
C VAL A 132 -2.53 -6.11 -10.86
N GLU A 133 -1.49 -6.10 -11.70
CA GLU A 133 -1.43 -6.97 -12.89
C GLU A 133 -1.40 -8.45 -12.53
N VAL A 134 -0.64 -8.83 -11.49
CA VAL A 134 -0.61 -10.22 -10.99
C VAL A 134 -2.00 -10.66 -10.53
N LEU A 135 -2.70 -9.81 -9.79
CA LEU A 135 -4.04 -10.10 -9.28
C LEU A 135 -5.07 -10.22 -10.42
N ARG A 136 -5.05 -9.30 -11.38
CA ARG A 136 -5.92 -9.34 -12.56
C ARG A 136 -5.64 -10.59 -13.42
N SER A 137 -4.37 -10.94 -13.59
CA SER A 137 -3.96 -12.16 -14.32
C SER A 137 -4.43 -13.44 -13.64
N ALA A 138 -4.62 -13.40 -12.32
CA ALA A 138 -5.22 -14.49 -11.55
C ALA A 138 -6.76 -14.46 -11.55
N GLY A 139 -7.38 -13.53 -12.29
CA GLY A 139 -8.83 -13.41 -12.45
C GLY A 139 -9.53 -12.56 -11.39
N ALA A 140 -8.81 -11.86 -10.53
CA ALA A 140 -9.41 -10.97 -9.52
C ALA A 140 -9.97 -9.69 -10.13
N GLU A 141 -11.03 -9.16 -9.51
CA GLU A 141 -11.55 -7.82 -9.74
C GLU A 141 -10.86 -6.85 -8.76
N VAL A 142 -9.84 -6.11 -9.22
CA VAL A 142 -9.16 -5.12 -8.39
C VAL A 142 -9.98 -3.84 -8.34
N LEU A 143 -10.61 -3.56 -7.19
CA LEU A 143 -11.45 -2.38 -6.97
C LEU A 143 -10.63 -1.09 -6.85
N GLY A 144 -9.44 -1.17 -6.27
CA GLY A 144 -8.54 -0.05 -6.06
C GLY A 144 -7.48 -0.34 -5.01
N MET A 145 -6.91 0.72 -4.47
CA MET A 145 -5.81 0.68 -3.51
C MET A 145 -6.05 1.65 -2.37
N VAL A 146 -5.55 1.31 -1.19
CA VAL A 146 -5.36 2.24 -0.06
C VAL A 146 -3.89 2.30 0.29
N SER A 147 -3.38 3.48 0.66
CA SER A 147 -1.98 3.64 1.04
C SER A 147 -1.81 4.61 2.21
N ILE A 148 -0.76 4.38 3.01
CA ILE A 148 -0.43 5.25 4.14
C ILE A 148 0.08 6.60 3.64
N PHE A 149 0.93 6.59 2.63
CA PHE A 149 1.60 7.76 2.12
C PHE A 149 1.75 7.74 0.60
N THR A 150 1.59 8.90 -0.02
CA THR A 150 1.93 9.11 -1.43
C THR A 150 2.74 10.38 -1.60
N TYR A 151 3.76 10.33 -2.47
CA TYR A 151 4.49 11.53 -2.86
C TYR A 151 3.70 12.44 -3.81
N GLY A 152 2.53 12.03 -4.29
CA GLY A 152 1.73 12.79 -5.24
C GLY A 152 2.45 13.06 -6.57
N MET A 153 3.39 12.21 -6.96
CA MET A 153 4.14 12.37 -8.20
C MET A 153 3.22 12.26 -9.40
N LYS A 154 3.32 13.23 -10.34
CA LYS A 154 2.54 13.21 -11.59
C LYS A 154 2.63 11.86 -12.30
N LYS A 155 3.84 11.28 -12.40
CA LYS A 155 4.05 9.96 -13.02
C LYS A 155 3.27 8.85 -12.31
N GLY A 156 3.19 8.88 -10.97
CA GLY A 156 2.41 7.92 -10.20
C GLY A 156 0.91 8.08 -10.48
N ILE A 157 0.42 9.30 -10.49
CA ILE A 157 -0.98 9.64 -10.78
C ILE A 157 -1.35 9.17 -12.19
N ASP A 158 -0.53 9.51 -13.20
CA ASP A 158 -0.76 9.12 -14.60
C ASP A 158 -0.75 7.60 -14.79
N ASN A 159 0.19 6.90 -14.16
CA ASN A 159 0.29 5.44 -14.21
C ASN A 159 -0.95 4.77 -13.59
N MET A 160 -1.38 5.23 -12.42
CA MET A 160 -2.57 4.72 -11.74
C MET A 160 -3.83 4.96 -12.57
N ALA A 161 -3.99 6.16 -13.14
CA ALA A 161 -5.12 6.51 -14.01
C ALA A 161 -5.13 5.63 -15.26
N SER A 162 -3.98 5.44 -15.91
CA SER A 162 -3.86 4.57 -17.10
C SER A 162 -4.19 3.11 -16.81
N ALA A 163 -3.90 2.65 -15.60
CA ALA A 163 -4.24 1.30 -15.15
C ALA A 163 -5.69 1.17 -14.64
N GLY A 164 -6.46 2.27 -14.58
CA GLY A 164 -7.80 2.29 -14.03
C GLY A 164 -7.84 1.92 -12.55
N VAL A 165 -6.82 2.33 -11.78
CA VAL A 165 -6.70 2.06 -10.33
C VAL A 165 -6.77 3.39 -9.59
N LYS A 166 -7.70 3.49 -8.65
CA LYS A 166 -7.76 4.63 -7.72
C LYS A 166 -7.01 4.27 -6.44
N ASN A 167 -6.14 5.16 -5.96
CA ASN A 167 -5.54 5.13 -4.63
C ASN A 167 -6.22 6.15 -3.71
N VAL A 168 -6.50 5.75 -2.47
CA VAL A 168 -7.12 6.59 -1.44
C VAL A 168 -6.20 6.69 -0.22
#